data_bd255452ac0da76a8fdb36d9f003c52a
#
_entry.id   bd255452ac0da76a8fdb36d9f003c52a
#
_cell.length_a   1.000
_cell.length_b   1.000
_cell.length_c   1.000
_cell.angle_alpha   90.00
_cell.angle_beta   90.00
_cell.angle_gamma   90.00
#
_symmetry.space_group_name_H-M   'P 1'
#
loop_
_entity.id
_entity.type
_entity.pdbx_description
1 polymer ?
#
loop_
_entity_poly.entity_id
_entity_poly.type
_entity_poly.pdbx_seq_one_letter_code
_entity_poly.pdbx_strand_id
1 'polypeptide(L)'
;MSNLLKSMAITFAMYSKIPVRSFKWEKENMKYCLLFLPVVGIVEGIFLIVFSVFFYKLRINPTLVAAFLTVFPILYTGGIHMDGLLDTMDALGSNQDKQKKLAILKDSNSGAFAIIGGLVYILLYFAAVLTFNSAVKIYILAISYMLIRAYSALALIVFKNARGSGLAFEFSKKSLIYTNRAVLIIFILLGSAAMIIVNVNYGLLCAISTFLVFLYYRVKSFEEFGGITGDLAGYFLQLAELVVVLVLALAP
;
A
#
# COMPACT_ATOMS: atom_id res chain seq x y z
N MET A 1 25.62 0.71 -14.41
CA MET A 1 24.65 0.96 -13.32
C MET A 1 24.53 -0.31 -12.50
N SER A 2 24.62 -0.25 -11.19
CA SER A 2 24.55 -1.42 -10.31
C SER A 2 23.16 -2.09 -10.39
N ASN A 3 23.10 -3.40 -10.10
CA ASN A 3 21.83 -4.13 -10.08
C ASN A 3 20.84 -3.53 -9.05
N LEU A 4 21.36 -2.93 -7.97
CA LEU A 4 20.57 -2.24 -6.96
C LEU A 4 19.79 -1.05 -7.56
N LEU A 5 20.47 -0.18 -8.31
CA LEU A 5 19.82 0.97 -8.96
C LEU A 5 18.83 0.55 -10.05
N LYS A 6 19.09 -0.55 -10.75
CA LYS A 6 18.13 -1.10 -11.72
C LYS A 6 16.89 -1.66 -11.02
N SER A 7 17.06 -2.39 -9.90
CA SER A 7 15.94 -2.87 -9.08
C SER A 7 15.09 -1.71 -8.57
N MET A 8 15.70 -0.64 -8.09
CA MET A 8 15.00 0.57 -7.66
C MET A 8 14.17 1.17 -8.79
N ALA A 9 14.77 1.37 -9.97
CA ALA A 9 14.06 1.93 -11.13
C ALA A 9 12.89 1.03 -11.58
N ILE A 10 13.06 -0.29 -11.59
CA ILE A 10 11.98 -1.24 -11.91
C ILE A 10 10.83 -1.09 -10.89
N THR A 11 11.15 -0.98 -9.60
CA THR A 11 10.13 -0.83 -8.56
C THR A 11 9.36 0.48 -8.70
N PHE A 12 10.05 1.60 -8.94
CA PHE A 12 9.41 2.89 -9.18
C PHE A 12 8.56 2.89 -10.47
N ALA A 13 9.06 2.28 -11.56
CA ALA A 13 8.31 2.14 -12.80
C ALA A 13 7.00 1.34 -12.62
N MET A 14 6.99 0.37 -11.71
CA MET A 14 5.84 -0.49 -11.48
C MET A 14 4.83 0.10 -10.49
N TYR A 15 5.32 0.74 -9.42
CA TYR A 15 4.50 1.15 -8.28
C TYR A 15 4.33 2.67 -8.14
N SER A 16 4.79 3.45 -9.12
CA SER A 16 4.57 4.89 -9.16
C SER A 16 4.46 5.41 -10.59
N LYS A 17 3.91 6.62 -10.73
CA LYS A 17 3.90 7.37 -12.00
C LYS A 17 5.14 8.27 -12.17
N ILE A 18 6.13 8.14 -11.30
CA ILE A 18 7.41 8.87 -11.46
C ILE A 18 8.11 8.34 -12.71
N PRO A 19 8.46 9.23 -13.67
CA PRO A 19 9.16 8.82 -14.87
C PRO A 19 10.58 8.36 -14.54
N VAL A 20 10.84 7.08 -14.74
CA VAL A 20 12.15 6.46 -14.54
C VAL A 20 12.57 5.70 -15.79
N ARG A 21 13.88 5.55 -15.98
CA ARG A 21 14.41 4.75 -17.08
C ARG A 21 13.95 3.29 -16.96
N SER A 22 13.39 2.74 -18.03
CA SER A 22 13.01 1.33 -18.09
C SER A 22 14.24 0.41 -18.20
N PHE A 23 14.19 -0.75 -17.55
CA PHE A 23 15.20 -1.79 -17.60
C PHE A 23 14.54 -3.14 -17.86
N LYS A 24 15.30 -4.07 -18.44
CA LYS A 24 14.84 -5.44 -18.63
C LYS A 24 14.61 -6.13 -17.29
N TRP A 25 13.51 -6.85 -17.18
CA TRP A 25 13.07 -7.57 -15.97
C TRP A 25 13.76 -8.93 -15.84
N GLU A 26 15.09 -8.90 -15.88
CA GLU A 26 15.93 -10.08 -15.71
C GLU A 26 16.11 -10.41 -14.21
N LYS A 27 16.42 -11.67 -13.92
CA LYS A 27 16.59 -12.15 -12.52
C LYS A 27 17.52 -11.25 -11.70
N GLU A 28 18.66 -10.88 -12.30
CA GLU A 28 19.66 -10.05 -11.63
C GLU A 28 19.17 -8.63 -11.30
N ASN A 29 18.34 -8.06 -12.16
CA ASN A 29 17.78 -6.71 -11.97
C ASN A 29 16.58 -6.70 -11.01
N MET A 30 16.01 -7.88 -10.69
CA MET A 30 14.82 -7.99 -9.86
C MET A 30 15.10 -8.42 -8.40
N LYS A 31 16.34 -8.77 -8.08
CA LYS A 31 16.75 -9.29 -6.76
C LYS A 31 16.33 -8.43 -5.57
N TYR A 32 16.35 -7.12 -5.75
CA TYR A 32 16.13 -6.14 -4.68
C TYR A 32 14.83 -5.34 -4.85
N CYS A 33 13.97 -5.67 -5.83
CA CYS A 33 12.78 -4.87 -6.10
C CYS A 33 11.88 -4.73 -4.86
N LEU A 34 11.65 -5.82 -4.14
CA LEU A 34 10.82 -5.78 -2.93
C LEU A 34 11.40 -4.92 -1.81
N LEU A 35 12.73 -4.72 -1.76
CA LEU A 35 13.36 -3.79 -0.79
C LEU A 35 13.04 -2.34 -1.08
N PHE A 36 12.78 -1.99 -2.34
CA PHE A 36 12.49 -0.62 -2.74
C PHE A 36 11.02 -0.25 -2.64
N LEU A 37 10.13 -1.21 -2.34
CA LEU A 37 8.72 -0.90 -2.15
C LEU A 37 8.47 0.07 -0.98
N PRO A 38 9.10 -0.09 0.21
CA PRO A 38 9.05 0.93 1.26
C PRO A 38 9.60 2.30 0.83
N VAL A 39 10.64 2.33 -0.03
CA VAL A 39 11.23 3.58 -0.53
C VAL A 39 10.24 4.33 -1.44
N VAL A 40 9.45 3.61 -2.25
CA VAL A 40 8.32 4.20 -3.00
C VAL A 40 7.35 4.89 -2.05
N GLY A 41 7.04 4.27 -0.89
CA GLY A 41 6.18 4.86 0.14
C GLY A 41 6.81 6.08 0.83
N ILE A 42 8.13 6.09 1.05
CA ILE A 42 8.82 7.28 1.58
C ILE A 42 8.65 8.47 0.62
N VAL A 43 8.89 8.25 -0.68
CA VAL A 43 8.77 9.32 -1.68
C VAL A 43 7.33 9.81 -1.79
N GLU A 44 6.35 8.93 -1.75
CA GLU A 44 4.93 9.30 -1.70
C GLU A 44 4.60 10.15 -0.47
N GLY A 45 5.06 9.74 0.71
CA GLY A 45 4.89 10.50 1.95
C GLY A 45 5.54 11.89 1.89
N ILE A 46 6.74 12.01 1.29
CA ILE A 46 7.40 13.30 1.08
C ILE A 46 6.53 14.21 0.20
N PHE A 47 6.00 13.70 -0.92
CA PHE A 47 5.10 14.47 -1.78
C PHE A 47 3.83 14.89 -1.04
N LEU A 48 3.23 14.00 -0.23
CA LEU A 48 2.06 14.33 0.58
C LEU A 48 2.34 15.52 1.50
N ILE A 49 3.48 15.51 2.21
CA ILE A 49 3.89 16.61 3.10
C ILE A 49 4.12 17.90 2.30
N VAL A 50 4.85 17.82 1.18
CA VAL A 50 5.14 18.99 0.33
C VAL A 50 3.84 19.64 -0.18
N PHE A 51 2.90 18.84 -0.70
CA PHE A 51 1.61 19.36 -1.15
C PHE A 51 0.79 19.94 0.00
N SER A 52 0.77 19.30 1.17
CA SER A 52 0.05 19.81 2.35
C SER A 52 0.59 21.17 2.77
N VAL A 53 1.92 21.35 2.84
CA VAL A 53 2.57 22.62 3.17
C VAL A 53 2.31 23.68 2.09
N PHE A 54 2.38 23.30 0.82
CA PHE A 54 2.12 24.20 -0.31
C PHE A 54 0.68 24.74 -0.27
N PHE A 55 -0.31 23.86 -0.13
CA PHE A 55 -1.71 24.25 -0.04
C PHE A 55 -2.03 25.11 1.20
N TYR A 56 -1.40 24.78 2.33
CA TYR A 56 -1.51 25.61 3.54
C TYR A 56 -1.00 27.04 3.32
N LYS A 57 0.19 27.20 2.68
CA LYS A 57 0.73 28.52 2.36
C LYS A 57 -0.14 29.31 1.39
N LEU A 58 -0.78 28.64 0.44
CA LEU A 58 -1.70 29.27 -0.52
C LEU A 58 -3.09 29.50 0.05
N ARG A 59 -3.36 29.11 1.29
CA ARG A 59 -4.68 29.21 1.96
C ARG A 59 -5.80 28.54 1.15
N ILE A 60 -5.48 27.41 0.51
CA ILE A 60 -6.47 26.63 -0.24
C ILE A 60 -7.56 26.12 0.72
N ASN A 61 -8.81 26.08 0.23
CA ASN A 61 -9.94 25.58 1.00
C ASN A 61 -9.65 24.16 1.53
N PRO A 62 -9.83 23.91 2.85
CA PRO A 62 -9.53 22.62 3.47
C PRO A 62 -10.24 21.42 2.81
N THR A 63 -11.46 21.61 2.32
CA THR A 63 -12.22 20.57 1.63
C THR A 63 -11.52 20.14 0.33
N LEU A 64 -11.00 21.12 -0.44
CA LEU A 64 -10.22 20.82 -1.66
C LEU A 64 -8.90 20.14 -1.33
N VAL A 65 -8.24 20.56 -0.25
CA VAL A 65 -7.01 19.89 0.22
C VAL A 65 -7.32 18.44 0.59
N ALA A 66 -8.38 18.19 1.36
CA ALA A 66 -8.77 16.83 1.72
C ALA A 66 -9.10 15.97 0.49
N ALA A 67 -9.80 16.52 -0.49
CA ALA A 67 -10.10 15.85 -1.75
C ALA A 67 -8.81 15.48 -2.50
N PHE A 68 -7.86 16.43 -2.60
CA PHE A 68 -6.57 16.17 -3.24
C PHE A 68 -5.79 15.08 -2.51
N LEU A 69 -5.66 15.16 -1.18
CA LEU A 69 -4.92 14.18 -0.37
C LEU A 69 -5.54 12.78 -0.43
N THR A 70 -6.86 12.68 -0.67
CA THR A 70 -7.55 11.41 -0.87
C THR A 70 -7.20 10.78 -2.22
N VAL A 71 -7.17 11.58 -3.28
CA VAL A 71 -6.93 11.09 -4.64
C VAL A 71 -5.44 10.95 -4.95
N PHE A 72 -4.57 11.71 -4.28
CA PHE A 72 -3.14 11.74 -4.53
C PHE A 72 -2.46 10.36 -4.46
N PRO A 73 -2.67 9.49 -3.44
CA PRO A 73 -2.07 8.15 -3.41
C PRO A 73 -2.45 7.29 -4.62
N ILE A 74 -3.71 7.40 -5.07
CA ILE A 74 -4.21 6.68 -6.23
C ILE A 74 -3.51 7.16 -7.51
N LEU A 75 -3.39 8.48 -7.70
CA LEU A 75 -2.70 9.06 -8.86
C LEU A 75 -1.20 8.76 -8.83
N TYR A 76 -0.56 8.85 -7.67
CA TYR A 76 0.85 8.58 -7.49
C TYR A 76 1.22 7.14 -7.90
N THR A 77 0.42 6.16 -7.48
CA THR A 77 0.62 4.75 -7.81
C THR A 77 0.07 4.36 -9.18
N GLY A 78 -0.67 5.26 -9.83
CA GLY A 78 -1.36 4.98 -11.09
C GLY A 78 -2.50 3.99 -10.94
N GLY A 79 -3.06 3.88 -9.75
CA GLY A 79 -4.23 3.07 -9.46
C GLY A 79 -3.96 1.58 -9.22
N ILE A 80 -2.71 1.10 -9.33
CA ILE A 80 -2.40 -0.35 -9.24
C ILE A 80 -2.85 -0.98 -7.91
N HIS A 81 -2.80 -0.25 -6.80
CA HIS A 81 -3.25 -0.77 -5.50
C HIS A 81 -4.77 -0.66 -5.35
N MET A 82 -5.37 0.38 -5.91
CA MET A 82 -6.82 0.54 -5.96
C MET A 82 -7.46 -0.55 -6.81
N ASP A 83 -6.87 -0.88 -7.96
CA ASP A 83 -7.29 -2.01 -8.82
C ASP A 83 -7.35 -3.32 -8.01
N GLY A 84 -6.28 -3.62 -7.25
CA GLY A 84 -6.26 -4.78 -6.37
C GLY A 84 -7.33 -4.75 -5.26
N LEU A 85 -7.67 -3.56 -4.73
CA LEU A 85 -8.81 -3.41 -3.80
C LEU A 85 -10.12 -3.77 -4.49
N LEU A 86 -10.38 -3.20 -5.65
CA LEU A 86 -11.62 -3.37 -6.40
C LEU A 86 -11.83 -4.82 -6.81
N ASP A 87 -10.82 -5.47 -7.40
CA ASP A 87 -10.85 -6.87 -7.79
C ASP A 87 -11.10 -7.79 -6.59
N THR A 88 -10.46 -7.48 -5.46
CA THR A 88 -10.63 -8.26 -4.23
C THR A 88 -12.04 -8.10 -3.66
N MET A 89 -12.62 -6.90 -3.71
CA MET A 89 -14.00 -6.65 -3.28
C MET A 89 -15.00 -7.43 -4.12
N ASP A 90 -14.82 -7.48 -5.44
CA ASP A 90 -15.66 -8.30 -6.32
C ASP A 90 -15.51 -9.79 -6.02
N ALA A 91 -14.28 -10.27 -5.88
CA ALA A 91 -14.04 -11.67 -5.57
C ALA A 91 -14.65 -12.08 -4.22
N LEU A 92 -14.54 -11.26 -3.19
CA LEU A 92 -15.13 -11.51 -1.87
C LEU A 92 -16.66 -11.43 -1.91
N GLY A 93 -17.23 -10.44 -2.61
CA GLY A 93 -18.67 -10.24 -2.75
C GLY A 93 -19.37 -11.34 -3.53
N SER A 94 -18.64 -12.07 -4.38
CA SER A 94 -19.19 -13.14 -5.23
C SER A 94 -19.68 -14.36 -4.46
N ASN A 95 -19.26 -14.57 -3.21
CA ASN A 95 -19.54 -15.76 -2.40
C ASN A 95 -19.22 -17.10 -3.10
N GLN A 96 -18.28 -17.10 -4.05
CA GLN A 96 -17.86 -18.29 -4.79
C GLN A 96 -16.75 -19.07 -4.06
N ASP A 97 -16.43 -20.27 -4.56
CA ASP A 97 -15.28 -21.04 -4.11
C ASP A 97 -13.93 -20.36 -4.45
N LYS A 98 -12.83 -20.85 -3.83
CA LYS A 98 -11.48 -20.26 -3.97
C LYS A 98 -11.01 -20.16 -5.42
N GLN A 99 -11.31 -21.17 -6.25
CA GLN A 99 -10.84 -21.19 -7.64
C GLN A 99 -11.56 -20.12 -8.48
N LYS A 100 -12.86 -19.99 -8.29
CA LYS A 100 -13.67 -18.96 -8.96
C LYS A 100 -13.29 -17.56 -8.48
N LYS A 101 -13.07 -17.37 -7.17
CA LYS A 101 -12.55 -16.09 -6.64
C LYS A 101 -11.22 -15.71 -7.26
N LEU A 102 -10.29 -16.66 -7.41
CA LEU A 102 -9.02 -16.43 -8.10
C LEU A 102 -9.20 -16.13 -9.61
N ALA A 103 -10.25 -16.62 -10.24
CA ALA A 103 -10.59 -16.28 -11.62
C ALA A 103 -11.15 -14.84 -11.72
N ILE A 104 -12.01 -14.43 -10.80
CA ILE A 104 -12.56 -13.06 -10.72
C ILE A 104 -11.44 -12.03 -10.60
N LEU A 105 -10.42 -12.27 -9.74
CA LEU A 105 -9.25 -11.38 -9.65
C LEU A 105 -8.46 -11.21 -10.98
N LYS A 106 -8.76 -11.94 -12.03
CA LYS A 106 -8.14 -11.82 -13.36
C LYS A 106 -9.08 -11.25 -14.41
N ASP A 107 -10.35 -11.06 -14.03
CA ASP A 107 -11.32 -10.47 -14.94
C ASP A 107 -11.02 -8.97 -15.06
N SER A 108 -10.95 -8.48 -16.29
CA SER A 108 -10.76 -7.05 -16.57
C SER A 108 -12.05 -6.22 -16.37
N ASN A 109 -13.18 -6.87 -16.13
CA ASN A 109 -14.46 -6.19 -15.88
C ASN A 109 -14.69 -6.01 -14.39
N SER A 110 -14.98 -4.80 -13.98
CA SER A 110 -15.35 -4.49 -12.60
C SER A 110 -16.83 -4.82 -12.35
N GLY A 111 -17.11 -5.58 -11.31
CA GLY A 111 -18.47 -5.89 -10.89
C GLY A 111 -19.05 -4.84 -9.94
N ALA A 112 -20.28 -5.09 -9.49
CA ALA A 112 -20.99 -4.17 -8.60
C ALA A 112 -20.30 -4.00 -7.24
N PHE A 113 -19.70 -5.05 -6.70
CA PHE A 113 -19.03 -4.97 -5.40
C PHE A 113 -17.72 -4.17 -5.45
N ALA A 114 -16.99 -4.17 -6.58
CA ALA A 114 -15.87 -3.28 -6.82
C ALA A 114 -16.30 -1.81 -6.77
N ILE A 115 -17.37 -1.47 -7.50
CA ILE A 115 -17.89 -0.10 -7.55
C ILE A 115 -18.32 0.37 -6.16
N ILE A 116 -19.10 -0.43 -5.46
CA ILE A 116 -19.56 -0.12 -4.09
C ILE A 116 -18.36 0.02 -3.15
N GLY A 117 -17.43 -0.94 -3.17
CA GLY A 117 -16.23 -0.93 -2.32
C GLY A 117 -15.35 0.29 -2.57
N GLY A 118 -15.12 0.65 -3.83
CA GLY A 118 -14.37 1.84 -4.20
C GLY A 118 -15.01 3.15 -3.76
N LEU A 119 -16.33 3.28 -3.93
CA LEU A 119 -17.08 4.45 -3.45
C LEU A 119 -17.01 4.58 -1.92
N VAL A 120 -17.24 3.50 -1.19
CA VAL A 120 -17.14 3.48 0.27
C VAL A 120 -15.73 3.85 0.72
N TYR A 121 -14.70 3.27 0.09
CA TYR A 121 -13.31 3.60 0.37
C TYR A 121 -13.02 5.09 0.22
N ILE A 122 -13.36 5.67 -0.94
CA ILE A 122 -13.08 7.08 -1.25
C ILE A 122 -13.83 8.01 -0.30
N LEU A 123 -15.11 7.74 -0.03
CA LEU A 123 -15.93 8.56 0.87
C LEU A 123 -15.40 8.54 2.31
N LEU A 124 -15.05 7.35 2.83
CA LEU A 124 -14.50 7.22 4.18
C LEU A 124 -13.12 7.87 4.30
N TYR A 125 -12.26 7.66 3.30
CA TYR A 125 -10.91 8.25 3.28
C TYR A 125 -11.00 9.78 3.24
N PHE A 126 -11.82 10.33 2.35
CA PHE A 126 -12.06 11.77 2.25
C PHE A 126 -12.63 12.36 3.54
N ALA A 127 -13.67 11.74 4.10
CA ALA A 127 -14.27 12.19 5.35
C ALA A 127 -13.26 12.19 6.51
N ALA A 128 -12.42 11.16 6.60
CA ALA A 128 -11.38 11.06 7.61
C ALA A 128 -10.31 12.15 7.44
N VAL A 129 -9.77 12.33 6.24
CA VAL A 129 -8.75 13.37 5.98
C VAL A 129 -9.29 14.77 6.21
N LEU A 130 -10.56 15.01 5.92
CA LEU A 130 -11.22 16.30 6.16
C LEU A 130 -11.22 16.70 7.64
N THR A 131 -11.17 15.74 8.57
CA THR A 131 -11.09 16.00 10.01
C THR A 131 -9.66 16.34 10.50
N PHE A 132 -8.66 16.25 9.63
CA PHE A 132 -7.29 16.49 10.06
C PHE A 132 -7.05 17.96 10.38
N ASN A 133 -6.84 18.24 11.64
CA ASN A 133 -6.64 19.58 12.21
C ASN A 133 -5.19 19.86 12.64
N SER A 134 -4.27 18.93 12.39
CA SER A 134 -2.88 19.01 12.84
C SER A 134 -1.93 18.46 11.78
N ALA A 135 -0.80 19.13 11.58
CA ALA A 135 0.29 18.63 10.74
C ALA A 135 0.85 17.29 11.22
N VAL A 136 0.73 16.98 12.52
CA VAL A 136 1.14 15.70 13.09
C VAL A 136 0.41 14.53 12.41
N LYS A 137 -0.88 14.65 12.17
CA LYS A 137 -1.68 13.62 11.48
C LYS A 137 -1.17 13.39 10.04
N ILE A 138 -0.79 14.46 9.34
CA ILE A 138 -0.18 14.38 7.99
C ILE A 138 1.19 13.68 8.04
N TYR A 139 2.03 13.99 9.01
CA TYR A 139 3.34 13.35 9.13
C TYR A 139 3.23 11.86 9.42
N ILE A 140 2.32 11.47 10.30
CA ILE A 140 2.09 10.04 10.61
C ILE A 140 1.52 9.31 9.39
N LEU A 141 0.56 9.90 8.67
CA LEU A 141 0.04 9.33 7.43
C LEU A 141 1.17 9.15 6.38
N ALA A 142 2.03 10.16 6.23
CA ALA A 142 3.16 10.08 5.30
C ALA A 142 4.15 8.95 5.65
N ILE A 143 4.45 8.77 6.94
CA ILE A 143 5.33 7.68 7.41
C ILE A 143 4.64 6.32 7.23
N SER A 144 3.32 6.24 7.41
CA SER A 144 2.57 5.00 7.27
C SER A 144 2.66 4.38 5.88
N TYR A 145 2.81 5.17 4.81
CA TYR A 145 3.00 4.65 3.45
C TYR A 145 4.26 3.77 3.33
N MET A 146 5.35 4.17 3.99
CA MET A 146 6.56 3.33 4.07
C MET A 146 6.28 2.05 4.85
N LEU A 147 5.66 2.15 6.02
CA LEU A 147 5.38 1.03 6.92
C LEU A 147 4.47 -0.01 6.24
N ILE A 148 3.38 0.43 5.64
CA ILE A 148 2.40 -0.43 4.96
C ILE A 148 3.06 -1.17 3.79
N ARG A 149 3.89 -0.49 3.00
CA ARG A 149 4.63 -1.10 1.89
C ARG A 149 5.70 -2.09 2.35
N ALA A 150 6.31 -1.84 3.49
CA ALA A 150 7.25 -2.79 4.10
C ALA A 150 6.53 -4.09 4.50
N TYR A 151 5.34 -4.01 5.10
CA TYR A 151 4.51 -5.18 5.40
C TYR A 151 4.06 -5.91 4.13
N SER A 152 3.63 -5.19 3.09
CA SER A 152 3.23 -5.77 1.81
C SER A 152 4.37 -6.53 1.15
N ALA A 153 5.55 -5.93 1.08
CA ALA A 153 6.76 -6.57 0.55
C ALA A 153 7.17 -7.80 1.37
N LEU A 154 7.07 -7.73 2.70
CA LEU A 154 7.34 -8.86 3.59
C LEU A 154 6.36 -10.01 3.35
N ALA A 155 5.06 -9.72 3.19
CA ALA A 155 4.05 -10.71 2.87
C ALA A 155 4.39 -11.47 1.58
N LEU A 156 4.78 -10.75 0.52
CA LEU A 156 5.17 -11.35 -0.76
C LEU A 156 6.36 -12.32 -0.65
N ILE A 157 7.22 -12.15 0.36
CA ILE A 157 8.38 -13.03 0.60
C ILE A 157 8.01 -14.22 1.48
N VAL A 158 7.17 -14.02 2.50
CA VAL A 158 6.97 -15.03 3.56
C VAL A 158 5.68 -15.82 3.41
N PHE A 159 4.66 -15.31 2.69
CA PHE A 159 3.40 -16.01 2.54
C PHE A 159 3.34 -16.82 1.25
N LYS A 160 2.62 -17.94 1.30
CA LYS A 160 2.40 -18.78 0.12
C LYS A 160 1.62 -18.00 -0.95
N ASN A 161 2.11 -18.01 -2.18
CA ASN A 161 1.37 -17.48 -3.33
C ASN A 161 0.23 -18.43 -3.72
N ALA A 162 -0.98 -17.88 -3.92
CA ALA A 162 -2.18 -18.67 -4.22
C ALA A 162 -2.19 -19.24 -5.64
N ARG A 163 -1.54 -18.54 -6.60
CA ARG A 163 -1.57 -18.91 -8.03
C ARG A 163 -0.29 -19.60 -8.53
N GLY A 164 0.86 -19.37 -7.88
CA GLY A 164 2.16 -19.81 -8.37
C GLY A 164 2.59 -19.11 -9.68
N SER A 165 1.97 -17.97 -10.02
CA SER A 165 2.23 -17.18 -11.23
C SER A 165 1.88 -15.71 -11.00
N GLY A 166 2.27 -14.84 -11.97
CA GLY A 166 2.03 -13.40 -11.92
C GLY A 166 3.23 -12.60 -11.44
N LEU A 167 3.18 -11.27 -11.60
CA LEU A 167 4.31 -10.38 -11.34
C LEU A 167 4.80 -10.46 -9.89
N ALA A 168 3.90 -10.42 -8.91
CA ALA A 168 4.24 -10.53 -7.49
C ALA A 168 4.96 -11.86 -7.17
N PHE A 169 4.54 -12.97 -7.77
CA PHE A 169 5.21 -14.25 -7.66
C PHE A 169 6.62 -14.22 -8.27
N GLU A 170 6.77 -13.63 -9.46
CA GLU A 170 8.09 -13.49 -10.09
C GLU A 170 9.05 -12.64 -9.27
N PHE A 171 8.60 -11.54 -8.66
CA PHE A 171 9.41 -10.74 -7.73
C PHE A 171 9.83 -11.54 -6.50
N SER A 172 8.91 -12.27 -5.87
CA SER A 172 9.22 -13.08 -4.70
C SER A 172 10.20 -14.20 -5.01
N LYS A 173 10.00 -14.91 -6.13
CA LYS A 173 10.87 -16.01 -6.59
C LYS A 173 12.30 -15.57 -6.92
N LYS A 174 12.46 -14.35 -7.45
CA LYS A 174 13.75 -13.77 -7.83
C LYS A 174 14.44 -13.02 -6.70
N SER A 175 13.76 -12.82 -5.58
CA SER A 175 14.22 -12.08 -4.40
C SER A 175 15.30 -12.85 -3.63
N LEU A 176 16.21 -12.10 -2.98
CA LEU A 176 17.13 -12.62 -1.97
C LEU A 176 16.40 -12.73 -0.63
N ILE A 177 15.73 -13.86 -0.40
CA ILE A 177 14.72 -14.03 0.66
C ILE A 177 15.24 -13.61 2.04
N TYR A 178 16.40 -14.11 2.47
CA TYR A 178 16.91 -13.81 3.83
C TYR A 178 17.31 -12.34 4.00
N THR A 179 18.07 -11.79 3.04
CA THR A 179 18.52 -10.39 3.08
C THR A 179 17.33 -9.45 3.00
N ASN A 180 16.42 -9.68 2.05
CA ASN A 180 15.26 -8.83 1.87
C ASN A 180 14.33 -8.88 3.08
N ARG A 181 14.11 -10.06 3.67
CA ARG A 181 13.32 -10.22 4.90
C ARG A 181 13.89 -9.41 6.06
N ALA A 182 15.20 -9.51 6.31
CA ALA A 182 15.84 -8.79 7.41
C ALA A 182 15.71 -7.27 7.24
N VAL A 183 15.99 -6.75 6.04
CA VAL A 183 15.89 -5.32 5.73
C VAL A 183 14.43 -4.82 5.83
N LEU A 184 13.45 -5.59 5.37
CA LEU A 184 12.04 -5.21 5.49
C LEU A 184 11.57 -5.16 6.95
N ILE A 185 12.05 -6.07 7.81
CA ILE A 185 11.78 -6.01 9.26
C ILE A 185 12.38 -4.73 9.85
N ILE A 186 13.58 -4.33 9.43
CA ILE A 186 14.19 -3.06 9.86
C ILE A 186 13.31 -1.87 9.41
N PHE A 187 12.80 -1.85 8.17
CA PHE A 187 11.87 -0.79 7.73
C PHE A 187 10.59 -0.75 8.57
N ILE A 188 10.04 -1.91 8.95
CA ILE A 188 8.85 -1.99 9.82
C ILE A 188 9.15 -1.39 11.19
N LEU A 189 10.27 -1.75 11.81
CA LEU A 189 10.67 -1.23 13.11
C LEU A 189 10.94 0.28 13.04
N LEU A 190 11.69 0.75 12.05
CA LEU A 190 11.98 2.17 11.86
C LEU A 190 10.72 2.99 11.59
N GLY A 191 9.80 2.50 10.75
CA GLY A 191 8.55 3.18 10.45
C GLY A 191 7.65 3.30 11.68
N SER A 192 7.51 2.20 12.44
CA SER A 192 6.76 2.20 13.70
C SER A 192 7.38 3.16 14.72
N ALA A 193 8.70 3.10 14.91
CA ALA A 193 9.42 4.00 15.81
C ALA A 193 9.29 5.47 15.37
N ALA A 194 9.43 5.78 14.09
CA ALA A 194 9.30 7.14 13.56
C ALA A 194 7.91 7.71 13.84
N MET A 195 6.83 6.94 13.63
CA MET A 195 5.47 7.36 13.95
C MET A 195 5.29 7.64 15.43
N ILE A 196 5.83 6.79 16.32
CA ILE A 196 5.77 6.95 17.77
C ILE A 196 6.59 8.18 18.23
N ILE A 197 7.74 8.45 17.61
CA ILE A 197 8.54 9.65 17.89
C ILE A 197 7.81 10.93 17.51
N VAL A 198 7.09 10.94 16.38
CA VAL A 198 6.28 12.09 15.93
C VAL A 198 5.16 12.38 16.93
N ASN A 199 4.44 11.35 17.38
CA ASN A 199 3.44 11.43 18.43
C ASN A 199 3.18 10.04 19.00
N VAL A 200 3.35 9.88 20.31
CA VAL A 200 3.27 8.58 20.98
C VAL A 200 1.89 7.94 20.78
N ASN A 201 0.81 8.69 21.03
CA ASN A 201 -0.55 8.15 20.97
C ASN A 201 -0.97 7.78 19.55
N TYR A 202 -0.89 8.72 18.61
CA TYR A 202 -1.25 8.47 17.22
C TYR A 202 -0.32 7.44 16.58
N GLY A 203 0.99 7.54 16.84
CA GLY A 203 1.97 6.62 16.27
C GLY A 203 1.77 5.19 16.73
N LEU A 204 1.54 4.99 18.04
CA LEU A 204 1.29 3.66 18.59
C LEU A 204 -0.02 3.06 18.05
N LEU A 205 -1.11 3.84 18.05
CA LEU A 205 -2.40 3.40 17.51
C LEU A 205 -2.30 3.01 16.03
N CYS A 206 -1.63 3.82 15.21
CA CYS A 206 -1.45 3.54 13.79
C CYS A 206 -0.53 2.33 13.54
N ALA A 207 0.56 2.17 14.31
CA ALA A 207 1.44 1.01 14.19
C ALA A 207 0.72 -0.30 14.56
N ILE A 208 -0.03 -0.29 15.66
CA ILE A 208 -0.81 -1.46 16.10
C ILE A 208 -1.91 -1.77 15.08
N SER A 209 -2.68 -0.78 14.64
CA SER A 209 -3.76 -0.99 13.68
C SER A 209 -3.24 -1.52 12.34
N THR A 210 -2.11 -1.00 11.83
CA THR A 210 -1.46 -1.52 10.62
C THR A 210 -1.05 -3.00 10.80
N PHE A 211 -0.49 -3.36 11.96
CA PHE A 211 -0.14 -4.74 12.25
C PHE A 211 -1.39 -5.65 12.33
N LEU A 212 -2.48 -5.19 12.94
CA LEU A 212 -3.73 -5.95 13.00
C LEU A 212 -4.34 -6.15 11.61
N VAL A 213 -4.30 -5.13 10.74
CA VAL A 213 -4.72 -5.27 9.33
C VAL A 213 -3.83 -6.27 8.58
N PHE A 214 -2.51 -6.30 8.87
CA PHE A 214 -1.61 -7.29 8.28
C PHE A 214 -1.96 -8.73 8.70
N LEU A 215 -2.32 -8.94 9.96
CA LEU A 215 -2.80 -10.26 10.43
C LEU A 215 -4.13 -10.64 9.79
N TYR A 216 -5.08 -9.71 9.74
CA TYR A 216 -6.36 -9.90 9.03
C TYR A 216 -6.15 -10.27 7.57
N TYR A 217 -5.29 -9.53 6.86
CA TYR A 217 -4.92 -9.80 5.49
C TYR A 217 -4.40 -11.23 5.29
N ARG A 218 -3.50 -11.69 6.18
CA ARG A 218 -2.99 -13.06 6.13
C ARG A 218 -4.12 -14.09 6.27
N VAL A 219 -4.94 -13.95 7.32
CA VAL A 219 -6.04 -14.89 7.61
C VAL A 219 -6.99 -14.91 6.42
N LYS A 220 -7.49 -13.76 6.01
CA LYS A 220 -8.48 -13.62 4.93
C LYS A 220 -7.98 -14.16 3.60
N SER A 221 -6.73 -13.86 3.23
CA SER A 221 -6.14 -14.36 1.98
C SER A 221 -6.00 -15.88 1.97
N PHE A 222 -5.67 -16.51 3.09
CA PHE A 222 -5.56 -17.97 3.15
C PHE A 222 -6.93 -18.67 3.19
N GLU A 223 -7.88 -18.09 3.91
CA GLU A 223 -9.25 -18.64 3.98
C GLU A 223 -9.97 -18.55 2.65
N GLU A 224 -9.91 -17.41 1.97
CA GLU A 224 -10.70 -17.13 0.79
C GLU A 224 -10.02 -17.50 -0.54
N PHE A 225 -8.68 -17.48 -0.58
CA PHE A 225 -7.91 -17.68 -1.82
C PHE A 225 -6.84 -18.76 -1.71
N GLY A 226 -6.56 -19.29 -0.52
CA GLY A 226 -5.52 -20.30 -0.30
C GLY A 226 -4.09 -19.77 -0.28
N GLY A 227 -3.91 -18.44 -0.22
CA GLY A 227 -2.62 -17.73 -0.22
C GLY A 227 -2.78 -16.30 -0.71
N ILE A 228 -1.67 -15.63 -1.05
CA ILE A 228 -1.67 -14.24 -1.52
C ILE A 228 -1.47 -14.14 -3.04
N THR A 229 -1.90 -13.00 -3.61
CA THR A 229 -1.62 -12.56 -4.99
C THR A 229 -1.16 -11.11 -4.99
N GLY A 230 -0.82 -10.55 -6.17
CA GLY A 230 -0.53 -9.13 -6.31
C GLY A 230 -1.76 -8.26 -5.99
N ASP A 231 -2.94 -8.68 -6.43
CA ASP A 231 -4.21 -7.98 -6.23
C ASP A 231 -4.54 -7.94 -4.73
N LEU A 232 -4.40 -9.06 -4.03
CA LEU A 232 -4.57 -9.14 -2.58
C LEU A 232 -3.53 -8.29 -1.81
N ALA A 233 -2.32 -8.12 -2.35
CA ALA A 233 -1.34 -7.20 -1.78
C ALA A 233 -1.77 -5.73 -1.97
N GLY A 234 -2.35 -5.37 -3.13
CA GLY A 234 -2.99 -4.08 -3.37
C GLY A 234 -4.16 -3.82 -2.43
N TYR A 235 -5.04 -4.81 -2.25
CA TYR A 235 -6.12 -4.79 -1.26
C TYR A 235 -5.61 -4.48 0.15
N PHE A 236 -4.56 -5.18 0.60
CA PHE A 236 -3.94 -4.92 1.90
C PHE A 236 -3.45 -3.48 2.02
N LEU A 237 -2.75 -2.97 1.01
CA LEU A 237 -2.22 -1.60 1.00
C LEU A 237 -3.35 -0.58 1.19
N GLN A 238 -4.40 -0.67 0.38
CA GLN A 238 -5.54 0.27 0.47
C GLN A 238 -6.30 0.13 1.78
N LEU A 239 -6.55 -1.09 2.24
CA LEU A 239 -7.24 -1.31 3.53
C LEU A 239 -6.43 -0.75 4.71
N ALA A 240 -5.11 -0.95 4.72
CA ALA A 240 -4.24 -0.43 5.78
C ALA A 240 -4.16 1.11 5.74
N GLU A 241 -4.08 1.72 4.56
CA GLU A 241 -4.12 3.18 4.39
C GLU A 241 -5.46 3.74 4.89
N LEU A 242 -6.58 3.12 4.55
CA LEU A 242 -7.92 3.53 5.05
C LEU A 242 -8.00 3.41 6.58
N VAL A 243 -7.54 2.32 7.16
CA VAL A 243 -7.56 2.14 8.62
C VAL A 243 -6.69 3.19 9.32
N VAL A 244 -5.51 3.52 8.78
CA VAL A 244 -4.64 4.57 9.35
C VAL A 244 -5.34 5.92 9.34
N VAL A 245 -5.96 6.34 8.22
CA VAL A 245 -6.65 7.65 8.19
C VAL A 245 -7.86 7.69 9.12
N LEU A 246 -8.60 6.59 9.24
CA LEU A 246 -9.72 6.47 10.18
C LEU A 246 -9.25 6.53 11.64
N VAL A 247 -8.17 5.84 11.99
CA VAL A 247 -7.56 5.91 13.34
C VAL A 247 -7.14 7.35 13.66
N LEU A 248 -6.48 8.03 12.72
CA LEU A 248 -6.08 9.44 12.90
C LEU A 248 -7.27 10.39 12.98
N ALA A 249 -8.38 10.09 12.31
CA ALA A 249 -9.60 10.89 12.37
C ALA A 249 -10.31 10.74 13.71
N LEU A 250 -10.42 9.52 14.23
CA LEU A 250 -11.17 9.17 15.42
C LEU A 250 -10.37 9.33 16.73
N ALA A 251 -9.04 9.30 16.65
CA ALA A 251 -8.21 9.52 17.83
C ALA A 251 -8.29 10.97 18.33
N PRO A 252 -8.41 11.17 19.66
CA PRO A 252 -8.60 12.46 20.30
C PRO A 252 -7.42 13.43 20.11
#